data_8602451a3fe60e319c850297141f0e58
#
_entry.id   8602451a3fe60e319c850297141f0e58
#
_cell.length_a   1.000
_cell.length_b   1.000
_cell.length_c   1.000
_cell.angle_alpha   90.00
_cell.angle_beta   90.00
_cell.angle_gamma   90.00
#
_symmetry.space_group_name_H-M   'P 1'
#
loop_
_entity.id
_entity.type
_entity.pdbx_description
1 polymer ?
#
loop_
_entity_poly.entity_id
_entity_poly.type
_entity_poly.pdbx_seq_one_letter_code
_entity_poly.pdbx_strand_id
1 'polypeptide(L)'
;QRLQDAVSVPLLIKETGCGMAREQVQELCRLGFTCLNVAGYGGTSFPAIEAARSGQGKRSVLADWGIPTAWSLIGASTAVSPYDTLIASGGLRTGTDVAKALALGADAAAMSGNVLARVLQQGAEAAASFLQEVLVDVRDIMVLTGARNIAALHAVPLVFTGSLLDFM
;
A
#
# COMPACT_ATOMS: atom_id res chain seq x y z
N GLN A 1 4.88 -22.68 3.79
CA GLN A 1 4.27 -23.84 4.45
C GLN A 1 4.76 -23.97 5.89
N ARG A 2 6.08 -24.14 6.18
CA ARG A 2 6.58 -24.31 7.56
C ARG A 2 6.13 -23.24 8.56
N LEU A 3 6.00 -21.99 8.12
CA LEU A 3 5.54 -20.91 8.99
C LEU A 3 4.03 -21.01 9.27
N GLN A 4 3.22 -21.32 8.24
CA GLN A 4 1.78 -21.53 8.36
C GLN A 4 1.45 -22.67 9.32
N ASP A 5 2.25 -23.75 9.26
CA ASP A 5 2.09 -24.93 10.14
C ASP A 5 2.52 -24.66 11.60
N ALA A 6 3.38 -23.66 11.81
CA ALA A 6 3.97 -23.35 13.12
C ALA A 6 3.15 -22.34 13.94
N VAL A 7 2.17 -21.64 13.35
CA VAL A 7 1.39 -20.63 14.05
C VAL A 7 -0.11 -20.84 13.84
N SER A 8 -0.89 -20.53 14.86
CA SER A 8 -2.35 -20.66 14.86
C SER A 8 -3.08 -19.34 14.59
N VAL A 9 -2.36 -18.28 14.25
CA VAL A 9 -2.90 -16.95 13.96
C VAL A 9 -2.84 -16.67 12.46
N PRO A 10 -3.73 -15.81 11.92
CA PRO A 10 -3.63 -15.38 10.53
C PRO A 10 -2.28 -14.73 10.22
N LEU A 11 -1.72 -15.04 9.06
CA LEU A 11 -0.45 -14.50 8.59
C LEU A 11 -0.71 -13.41 7.54
N LEU A 12 -0.18 -12.22 7.78
CA LEU A 12 -0.09 -11.15 6.81
C LEU A 12 1.33 -11.12 6.21
N ILE A 13 1.43 -11.38 4.92
CA ILE A 13 2.70 -11.19 4.20
C ILE A 13 2.81 -9.75 3.74
N LYS A 14 3.88 -9.09 4.14
CA LYS A 14 4.11 -7.68 3.86
C LYS A 14 5.49 -7.48 3.24
N GLU A 15 5.52 -6.76 2.12
CA GLU A 15 6.75 -6.17 1.58
C GLU A 15 7.18 -4.97 2.44
N THR A 16 8.41 -4.49 2.29
CA THR A 16 9.01 -3.52 3.22
C THR A 16 9.26 -2.13 2.61
N GLY A 17 8.82 -1.87 1.38
CA GLY A 17 8.90 -0.55 0.75
C GLY A 17 9.32 -0.55 -0.72
N CYS A 18 9.46 -1.74 -1.32
CA CYS A 18 9.79 -1.91 -2.74
C CYS A 18 8.62 -2.44 -3.59
N GLY A 19 7.48 -2.76 -2.99
CA GLY A 19 6.32 -3.27 -3.71
C GLY A 19 6.43 -4.74 -4.09
N MET A 20 5.29 -5.34 -4.45
CA MET A 20 5.20 -6.71 -4.94
C MET A 20 4.85 -6.70 -6.42
N ALA A 21 5.55 -7.49 -7.22
CA ALA A 21 5.14 -7.77 -8.59
C ALA A 21 3.93 -8.72 -8.61
N ARG A 22 3.14 -8.67 -9.69
CA ARG A 22 1.97 -9.54 -9.88
C ARG A 22 2.32 -11.02 -9.69
N GLU A 23 3.42 -11.46 -10.27
CA GLU A 23 3.88 -12.85 -10.23
C GLU A 23 4.23 -13.30 -8.81
N GLN A 24 4.79 -12.40 -8.00
CA GLN A 24 5.07 -12.67 -6.59
C GLN A 24 3.77 -12.83 -5.80
N VAL A 25 2.78 -11.97 -6.05
CA VAL A 25 1.45 -12.09 -5.43
C VAL A 25 0.79 -13.41 -5.81
N GLN A 26 0.81 -13.79 -7.10
CA GLN A 26 0.28 -15.07 -7.56
C GLN A 26 0.95 -16.26 -6.88
N GLU A 27 2.27 -16.21 -6.69
CA GLU A 27 3.01 -17.28 -6.01
C GLU A 27 2.62 -17.36 -4.53
N LEU A 28 2.50 -16.22 -3.84
CA LEU A 28 2.07 -16.18 -2.44
C LEU A 28 0.66 -16.74 -2.27
N CYS A 29 -0.29 -16.37 -3.14
CA CYS A 29 -1.65 -16.91 -3.12
C CYS A 29 -1.64 -18.43 -3.37
N ARG A 30 -0.81 -18.92 -4.31
CA ARG A 30 -0.66 -20.37 -4.57
C ARG A 30 -0.07 -21.13 -3.40
N LEU A 31 0.75 -20.46 -2.58
CA LEU A 31 1.27 -21.02 -1.32
C LEU A 31 0.24 -20.96 -0.17
N GLY A 32 -0.96 -20.43 -0.41
CA GLY A 32 -2.05 -20.38 0.56
C GLY A 32 -2.04 -19.16 1.47
N PHE A 33 -1.29 -18.10 1.15
CA PHE A 33 -1.38 -16.83 1.85
C PHE A 33 -2.55 -16.03 1.31
N THR A 34 -3.45 -15.61 2.20
CA THR A 34 -4.71 -14.93 1.87
C THR A 34 -4.76 -13.48 2.36
N CYS A 35 -3.69 -12.99 2.98
CA CYS A 35 -3.60 -11.60 3.44
C CYS A 35 -2.24 -11.02 3.04
N LEU A 36 -2.27 -10.03 2.15
CA LEU A 36 -1.07 -9.46 1.53
C LEU A 36 -1.05 -7.95 1.68
N ASN A 37 0.13 -7.37 1.94
CA ASN A 37 0.35 -5.93 1.95
C ASN A 37 1.48 -5.59 0.98
N VAL A 38 1.15 -4.87 -0.08
CA VAL A 38 2.09 -4.60 -1.17
C VAL A 38 3.27 -3.72 -0.77
N ALA A 39 3.11 -2.84 0.21
CA ALA A 39 4.12 -1.90 0.70
C ALA A 39 5.01 -1.33 -0.42
N GLY A 40 4.36 -0.66 -1.37
CA GLY A 40 4.99 -0.20 -2.60
C GLY A 40 6.03 0.90 -2.39
N TYR A 41 6.85 1.12 -3.42
CA TYR A 41 7.78 2.23 -3.49
C TYR A 41 7.03 3.57 -3.49
N GLY A 42 7.43 4.48 -2.60
CA GLY A 42 6.81 5.82 -2.44
C GLY A 42 6.87 6.35 -1.00
N GLY A 43 7.24 5.49 -0.04
CA GLY A 43 7.50 5.84 1.35
C GLY A 43 8.96 5.62 1.72
N THR A 44 9.21 4.78 2.74
CA THR A 44 10.55 4.40 3.16
C THR A 44 11.21 3.51 2.11
N SER A 45 12.38 3.89 1.64
CA SER A 45 13.21 3.09 0.76
C SER A 45 14.37 2.48 1.54
N PHE A 46 14.32 1.19 1.84
CA PHE A 46 15.42 0.49 2.49
C PHE A 46 16.70 0.47 1.61
N PRO A 47 16.63 0.31 0.27
CA PRO A 47 17.81 0.46 -0.58
C PRO A 47 18.47 1.83 -0.46
N ALA A 48 17.69 2.91 -0.40
CA ALA A 48 18.23 4.25 -0.22
C ALA A 48 18.86 4.46 1.17
N ILE A 49 18.25 3.89 2.22
CA ILE A 49 18.80 3.92 3.58
C ILE A 49 20.14 3.18 3.64
N GLU A 50 20.20 1.99 3.04
CA GLU A 50 21.44 1.21 3.02
C GLU A 50 22.54 1.88 2.18
N ALA A 51 22.18 2.50 1.06
CA ALA A 51 23.09 3.30 0.27
C ALA A 51 23.67 4.50 1.06
N ALA A 52 22.84 5.13 1.88
CA ALA A 52 23.29 6.22 2.76
C ALA A 52 24.22 5.70 3.87
N ARG A 53 23.91 4.55 4.48
CA ARG A 53 24.72 3.91 5.53
C ARG A 53 26.09 3.45 5.02
N SER A 54 26.15 2.90 3.82
CA SER A 54 27.39 2.40 3.19
C SER A 54 28.26 3.51 2.60
N GLY A 55 27.87 4.78 2.74
CA GLY A 55 28.61 5.92 2.18
C GLY A 55 28.46 6.08 0.65
N GLN A 56 27.69 5.24 -0.01
CA GLN A 56 27.47 5.32 -1.45
C GLN A 56 26.48 6.43 -1.84
N GLY A 57 25.64 6.87 -0.90
CA GLY A 57 24.67 7.95 -1.09
C GLY A 57 23.79 7.76 -2.33
N LYS A 58 23.54 8.86 -3.07
CA LYS A 58 22.74 8.84 -4.31
C LYS A 58 23.40 8.10 -5.50
N ARG A 59 24.63 7.64 -5.36
CA ARG A 59 25.32 6.87 -6.40
C ARG A 59 24.91 5.40 -6.47
N SER A 60 24.19 4.90 -5.47
CA SER A 60 23.68 3.53 -5.53
C SER A 60 22.61 3.42 -6.60
N VAL A 61 22.81 2.52 -7.56
CA VAL A 61 21.80 2.17 -8.59
C VAL A 61 20.51 1.60 -7.99
N LEU A 62 20.54 1.21 -6.72
CA LEU A 62 19.39 0.67 -5.99
C LEU A 62 18.63 1.73 -5.17
N ALA A 63 19.09 2.99 -5.15
CA ALA A 63 18.45 4.03 -4.34
C ALA A 63 16.98 4.27 -4.72
N ASP A 64 16.68 4.14 -6.01
CA ASP A 64 15.32 4.29 -6.57
C ASP A 64 14.68 2.95 -6.95
N TRP A 65 15.18 1.85 -6.38
CA TRP A 65 14.65 0.52 -6.65
C TRP A 65 13.28 0.32 -6.01
N GLY A 66 12.32 -0.17 -6.79
CA GLY A 66 11.01 -0.55 -6.29
C GLY A 66 9.88 -0.36 -7.30
N ILE A 67 8.78 -1.03 -7.05
CA ILE A 67 7.53 -0.91 -7.80
C ILE A 67 6.66 0.12 -7.07
N PRO A 68 6.25 1.23 -7.71
CA PRO A 68 5.35 2.20 -7.11
C PRO A 68 4.07 1.57 -6.58
N THR A 69 3.56 2.08 -5.47
CA THR A 69 2.40 1.51 -4.76
C THR A 69 1.18 1.30 -5.68
N ALA A 70 0.87 2.29 -6.53
CA ALA A 70 -0.26 2.17 -7.46
C ALA A 70 -0.07 1.01 -8.45
N TRP A 71 1.13 0.83 -8.98
CA TRP A 71 1.46 -0.25 -9.91
C TRP A 71 1.42 -1.63 -9.24
N SER A 72 1.99 -1.70 -8.04
CA SER A 72 1.94 -2.92 -7.23
C SER A 72 0.49 -3.32 -6.92
N LEU A 73 -0.38 -2.35 -6.60
CA LEU A 73 -1.81 -2.58 -6.37
C LEU A 73 -2.54 -3.06 -7.61
N ILE A 74 -2.33 -2.43 -8.77
CA ILE A 74 -2.95 -2.83 -10.05
C ILE A 74 -2.57 -4.28 -10.38
N GLY A 75 -1.29 -4.62 -10.25
CA GLY A 75 -0.82 -5.99 -10.46
C GLY A 75 -1.42 -6.97 -9.44
N ALA A 76 -1.40 -6.61 -8.17
CA ALA A 76 -1.89 -7.46 -7.08
C ALA A 76 -3.41 -7.69 -7.16
N SER A 77 -4.21 -6.66 -7.42
CA SER A 77 -5.68 -6.75 -7.47
C SER A 77 -6.18 -7.72 -8.56
N THR A 78 -5.38 -7.92 -9.62
CA THR A 78 -5.69 -8.92 -10.67
C THR A 78 -5.19 -10.32 -10.34
N ALA A 79 -4.40 -10.48 -9.29
CA ALA A 79 -3.75 -11.73 -8.91
C ALA A 79 -4.38 -12.39 -7.67
N VAL A 80 -5.01 -11.60 -6.79
CA VAL A 80 -5.69 -12.10 -5.60
C VAL A 80 -7.09 -12.64 -5.91
N SER A 81 -7.55 -13.58 -5.10
CA SER A 81 -8.92 -14.06 -5.11
C SER A 81 -9.86 -13.05 -4.42
N PRO A 82 -11.18 -13.03 -4.72
CA PRO A 82 -12.15 -12.22 -3.99
C PRO A 82 -12.25 -12.52 -2.48
N TYR A 83 -11.66 -13.60 -2.02
CA TYR A 83 -11.63 -14.01 -0.60
C TYR A 83 -10.31 -13.63 0.09
N ASP A 84 -9.34 -13.14 -0.67
CA ASP A 84 -8.06 -12.69 -0.13
C ASP A 84 -8.18 -11.23 0.33
N THR A 85 -7.36 -10.83 1.29
CA THR A 85 -7.27 -9.45 1.77
C THR A 85 -6.05 -8.77 1.19
N LEU A 86 -6.26 -7.70 0.44
CA LEU A 86 -5.21 -6.88 -0.14
C LEU A 86 -5.10 -5.54 0.63
N ILE A 87 -3.94 -5.28 1.19
CA ILE A 87 -3.66 -4.04 1.92
C ILE A 87 -2.71 -3.16 1.11
N ALA A 88 -3.09 -1.90 0.94
CA ALA A 88 -2.24 -0.89 0.36
C ALA A 88 -1.38 -0.22 1.42
N SER A 89 -0.09 -0.13 1.18
CA SER A 89 0.80 0.77 1.91
C SER A 89 2.01 1.16 1.07
N GLY A 90 2.81 2.11 1.56
CA GLY A 90 3.95 2.65 0.84
C GLY A 90 3.66 4.03 0.25
N GLY A 91 4.02 5.09 0.98
CA GLY A 91 3.90 6.47 0.51
C GLY A 91 2.50 7.07 0.51
N LEU A 92 1.50 6.44 1.08
CA LEU A 92 0.18 7.04 1.28
C LEU A 92 0.28 8.16 2.31
N ARG A 93 -0.23 9.36 1.99
CA ARG A 93 -0.03 10.58 2.79
C ARG A 93 -1.33 11.32 3.10
N THR A 94 -2.36 11.16 2.28
CA THR A 94 -3.62 11.90 2.33
C THR A 94 -4.81 10.96 2.25
N GLY A 95 -6.01 11.43 2.59
CA GLY A 95 -7.25 10.69 2.37
C GLY A 95 -7.50 10.40 0.88
N THR A 96 -7.06 11.30 0.00
CA THR A 96 -7.11 11.07 -1.45
C THR A 96 -6.25 9.89 -1.89
N ASP A 97 -5.03 9.73 -1.34
CA ASP A 97 -4.17 8.58 -1.64
C ASP A 97 -4.83 7.28 -1.15
N VAL A 98 -5.42 7.31 0.05
CA VAL A 98 -6.16 6.18 0.62
C VAL A 98 -7.35 5.82 -0.26
N ALA A 99 -8.19 6.78 -0.65
CA ALA A 99 -9.35 6.54 -1.50
C ALA A 99 -8.95 5.96 -2.88
N LYS A 100 -7.88 6.48 -3.49
CA LYS A 100 -7.33 5.94 -4.74
C LYS A 100 -6.82 4.50 -4.56
N ALA A 101 -6.12 4.22 -3.47
CA ALA A 101 -5.62 2.87 -3.19
C ALA A 101 -6.77 1.87 -3.01
N LEU A 102 -7.83 2.26 -2.28
CA LEU A 102 -9.05 1.46 -2.17
C LEU A 102 -9.71 1.27 -3.53
N ALA A 103 -9.88 2.32 -4.33
CA ALA A 103 -10.46 2.22 -5.67
C ALA A 103 -9.65 1.33 -6.63
N LEU A 104 -8.34 1.19 -6.41
CA LEU A 104 -7.46 0.26 -7.14
C LEU A 104 -7.59 -1.20 -6.69
N GLY A 105 -8.48 -1.50 -5.76
CA GLY A 105 -8.79 -2.87 -5.33
C GLY A 105 -8.19 -3.28 -3.97
N ALA A 106 -7.64 -2.34 -3.18
CA ALA A 106 -7.25 -2.64 -1.82
C ALA A 106 -8.46 -2.68 -0.88
N ASP A 107 -8.50 -3.65 0.05
CA ASP A 107 -9.53 -3.76 1.09
C ASP A 107 -9.25 -2.83 2.27
N ALA A 108 -7.99 -2.51 2.48
CA ALA A 108 -7.54 -1.61 3.53
C ALA A 108 -6.30 -0.81 3.09
N ALA A 109 -6.04 0.28 3.80
CA ALA A 109 -4.85 1.10 3.61
C ALA A 109 -4.10 1.28 4.93
N ALA A 110 -2.76 1.34 4.86
CA ALA A 110 -1.90 1.55 6.00
C ALA A 110 -0.93 2.71 5.76
N MET A 111 -0.75 3.54 6.78
CA MET A 111 0.14 4.70 6.78
C MET A 111 1.13 4.59 7.94
N SER A 112 2.40 4.88 7.71
CA SER A 112 3.42 4.80 8.77
C SER A 112 4.19 6.11 8.93
N GLY A 113 4.90 6.54 7.90
CA GLY A 113 5.86 7.66 8.00
C GLY A 113 5.22 8.96 8.50
N ASN A 114 4.07 9.34 7.95
CA ASN A 114 3.37 10.57 8.37
C ASN A 114 2.81 10.48 9.77
N VAL A 115 2.33 9.29 10.18
CA VAL A 115 1.85 9.05 11.54
C VAL A 115 3.00 9.14 12.53
N LEU A 116 4.10 8.44 12.25
CA LEU A 116 5.31 8.49 13.08
C LEU A 116 5.87 9.91 13.22
N ALA A 117 5.98 10.64 12.11
CA ALA A 117 6.48 12.01 12.13
C ALA A 117 5.61 12.92 13.03
N ARG A 118 4.29 12.78 12.97
CA ARG A 118 3.37 13.54 13.83
C ARG A 118 3.51 13.16 15.31
N VAL A 119 3.58 11.86 15.59
CA VAL A 119 3.80 11.41 16.99
C VAL A 119 5.08 12.01 17.56
N LEU A 120 6.18 11.96 16.81
CA LEU A 120 7.48 12.46 17.27
C LEU A 120 7.55 13.98 17.40
N GLN A 121 6.86 14.72 16.52
CA GLN A 121 6.94 16.18 16.48
C GLN A 121 5.84 16.87 17.28
N GLN A 122 4.66 16.28 17.38
CA GLN A 122 3.46 16.92 17.90
C GLN A 122 2.67 16.06 18.91
N GLY A 123 3.11 14.84 19.16
CA GLY A 123 2.48 13.92 20.10
C GLY A 123 1.37 13.05 19.50
N ALA A 124 0.86 12.13 20.31
CA ALA A 124 -0.11 11.11 19.87
C ALA A 124 -1.47 11.71 19.48
N GLU A 125 -1.91 12.77 20.15
CA GLU A 125 -3.19 13.45 19.85
C GLU A 125 -3.19 14.06 18.45
N ALA A 126 -2.09 14.69 18.03
CA ALA A 126 -1.96 15.23 16.66
C ALA A 126 -1.96 14.13 15.60
N ALA A 127 -1.36 12.98 15.89
CA ALA A 127 -1.43 11.83 15.00
C ALA A 127 -2.85 11.24 14.91
N ALA A 128 -3.59 11.19 16.03
CA ALA A 128 -4.98 10.76 16.05
C ALA A 128 -5.88 11.72 15.25
N SER A 129 -5.73 13.02 15.44
CA SER A 129 -6.46 14.04 14.69
C SER A 129 -6.20 13.94 13.18
N PHE A 130 -4.94 13.75 12.78
CA PHE A 130 -4.59 13.52 11.38
C PHE A 130 -5.28 12.29 10.79
N LEU A 131 -5.33 11.18 11.54
CA LEU A 131 -6.02 9.98 11.04
C LEU A 131 -7.53 10.20 10.93
N GLN A 132 -8.13 11.00 11.82
CA GLN A 132 -9.53 11.40 11.68
C GLN A 132 -9.76 12.26 10.42
N GLU A 133 -8.89 13.21 10.12
CA GLU A 133 -8.94 14.01 8.89
C GLU A 133 -8.87 13.11 7.65
N VAL A 134 -7.93 12.15 7.62
CA VAL A 134 -7.84 11.15 6.53
C VAL A 134 -9.15 10.38 6.34
N LEU A 135 -9.80 9.96 7.45
CA LEU A 135 -11.07 9.24 7.39
C LEU A 135 -12.22 10.13 6.88
N VAL A 136 -12.22 11.42 7.24
CA VAL A 136 -13.19 12.40 6.72
C VAL A 136 -13.00 12.56 5.22
N ASP A 137 -11.77 12.79 4.75
CA ASP A 137 -11.46 12.93 3.33
C ASP A 137 -11.92 11.71 2.52
N VAL A 138 -11.67 10.49 3.02
CA VAL A 138 -12.10 9.26 2.35
C VAL A 138 -13.63 9.20 2.26
N ARG A 139 -14.35 9.55 3.32
CA ARG A 139 -15.83 9.60 3.33
C ARG A 139 -16.37 10.61 2.34
N ASP A 140 -15.77 11.81 2.28
CA ASP A 140 -16.17 12.86 1.35
C ASP A 140 -15.97 12.41 -0.10
N ILE A 141 -14.85 11.78 -0.41
CA ILE A 141 -14.59 11.19 -1.73
C ILE A 141 -15.61 10.10 -2.05
N MET A 142 -15.95 9.23 -1.10
CA MET A 142 -16.96 8.20 -1.29
C MET A 142 -18.35 8.82 -1.56
N VAL A 143 -18.71 9.92 -0.89
CA VAL A 143 -19.95 10.66 -1.17
C VAL A 143 -19.94 11.22 -2.58
N LEU A 144 -18.85 11.91 -2.98
CA LEU A 144 -18.70 12.52 -4.29
C LEU A 144 -18.73 11.49 -5.44
N THR A 145 -18.25 10.29 -5.19
CA THR A 145 -18.24 9.19 -6.17
C THR A 145 -19.47 8.27 -6.09
N GLY A 146 -20.38 8.50 -5.14
CA GLY A 146 -21.57 7.68 -4.91
C GLY A 146 -21.29 6.31 -4.31
N ALA A 147 -20.08 6.07 -3.81
CA ALA A 147 -19.68 4.79 -3.23
C ALA A 147 -20.16 4.66 -1.77
N ARG A 148 -21.02 3.69 -1.49
CA ARG A 148 -21.59 3.47 -0.13
C ARG A 148 -20.68 2.68 0.80
N ASN A 149 -19.74 1.92 0.24
CA ASN A 149 -18.78 1.08 0.94
C ASN A 149 -17.54 0.87 0.06
N ILE A 150 -16.52 0.18 0.58
CA ILE A 150 -15.27 -0.08 -0.15
C ILE A 150 -15.53 -0.90 -1.42
N ALA A 151 -16.38 -1.91 -1.37
CA ALA A 151 -16.72 -2.70 -2.56
C ALA A 151 -17.36 -1.85 -3.67
N ALA A 152 -18.18 -0.86 -3.31
CA ALA A 152 -18.72 0.10 -4.27
C ALA A 152 -17.62 1.05 -4.81
N LEU A 153 -16.62 1.39 -3.99
CA LEU A 153 -15.49 2.19 -4.42
C LEU A 153 -14.60 1.45 -5.43
N HIS A 154 -14.45 0.12 -5.30
CA HIS A 154 -13.77 -0.72 -6.29
C HIS A 154 -14.44 -0.67 -7.67
N ALA A 155 -15.74 -0.40 -7.72
CA ALA A 155 -16.52 -0.34 -8.96
C ALA A 155 -16.58 1.06 -9.60
N VAL A 156 -16.00 2.07 -8.98
CA VAL A 156 -15.96 3.44 -9.54
C VAL A 156 -15.06 3.46 -10.77
N PRO A 157 -15.51 4.07 -11.89
CA PRO A 157 -14.66 4.22 -13.07
C PRO A 157 -13.38 4.99 -12.77
N LEU A 158 -12.24 4.43 -13.14
CA LEU A 158 -10.92 5.02 -12.93
C LEU A 158 -10.37 5.59 -14.25
N VAL A 159 -9.77 6.75 -14.19
CA VAL A 159 -9.01 7.33 -15.28
C VAL A 159 -7.53 7.31 -14.91
N PHE A 160 -6.75 6.54 -15.65
CA PHE A 160 -5.31 6.46 -15.47
C PHE A 160 -4.62 7.55 -16.28
N THR A 161 -3.58 8.15 -15.71
CA THR A 161 -2.81 9.22 -16.35
C THR A 161 -1.33 9.07 -16.06
N GLY A 162 -0.48 9.75 -16.85
CA GLY A 162 0.97 9.73 -16.64
C GLY A 162 1.55 8.34 -16.78
N SER A 163 2.50 8.00 -15.94
CA SER A 163 3.22 6.71 -15.99
C SER A 163 2.34 5.49 -15.73
N LEU A 164 1.13 5.65 -15.18
CA LEU A 164 0.22 4.52 -15.00
C LEU A 164 -0.31 3.96 -16.32
N LEU A 165 -0.28 4.75 -17.40
CA LEU A 165 -0.66 4.29 -18.75
C LEU A 165 0.29 3.24 -19.31
N ASP A 166 1.56 3.24 -18.87
CA ASP A 166 2.58 2.29 -19.34
C ASP A 166 2.33 0.87 -18.79
N PHE A 167 1.38 0.71 -17.86
CA PHE A 167 1.04 -0.55 -17.17
C PHE A 167 -0.27 -1.19 -17.63
N MET A 168 -0.99 -0.53 -18.51
CA MET A 168 -2.27 -1.01 -19.06
C MET A 168 -2.09 -1.62 -20.45
#